data_9476f711eb7688ac7d6b825e57d90ffa
#
_entry.id   9476f711eb7688ac7d6b825e57d90ffa
#
_cell.length_a   1.000
_cell.length_b   1.000
_cell.length_c   1.000
_cell.angle_alpha   90.00
_cell.angle_beta   90.00
_cell.angle_gamma   90.00
#
_symmetry.space_group_name_H-M   'P 1'
#
loop_
_entity.id
_entity.type
_entity.pdbx_description
1 polymer ?
#
loop_
_entity_poly.entity_id
_entity_poly.type
_entity_poly.pdbx_seq_one_letter_code
_entity_poly.pdbx_strand_id
1 'polypeptide(L)'
;VCGFSVAKASSKKENSAAKPTNSVRKNFNETAFFHPALRTDAKGEVSLSFTLPESLTRWRFLSLAHDAEMDNGRMDTTIVAVKDFMLQSNLPRFVRQGDHAVLSATLRNLLPQHAEGVVRCTLTDARSGEIVRQYEVMFDFEKEMTITFPYDVTTKAPVLTVRMEAIVAKFSDGEQQYLPVVSDREEVTRTLPFSMTKAGTMTLAIDSLWSKSPQAADKRLTVEISSNPTWYAASALP
;
A
#
# COMPACT_ATOMS: atom_id res chain seq x y z
N VAL A 1 -7.84 -17.55 -40.06
CA VAL A 1 -8.75 -17.79 -38.93
C VAL A 1 -7.86 -17.98 -37.69
N CYS A 2 -7.69 -16.94 -36.91
CA CYS A 2 -6.97 -17.03 -35.63
C CYS A 2 -7.82 -17.81 -34.62
N GLY A 3 -7.46 -19.04 -34.35
CA GLY A 3 -8.06 -19.85 -33.31
C GLY A 3 -7.30 -19.70 -32.00
N PHE A 4 -7.95 -19.25 -30.93
CA PHE A 4 -7.37 -19.25 -29.60
C PHE A 4 -7.65 -20.59 -28.92
N SER A 5 -6.62 -21.34 -28.57
CA SER A 5 -6.74 -22.46 -27.65
C SER A 5 -6.15 -22.07 -26.29
N VAL A 6 -6.97 -22.14 -25.25
CA VAL A 6 -6.50 -21.94 -23.87
C VAL A 6 -5.87 -23.24 -23.41
N ALA A 7 -4.55 -23.28 -23.30
CA ALA A 7 -3.89 -24.34 -22.57
C ALA A 7 -4.30 -24.25 -21.08
N LYS A 8 -4.82 -25.37 -20.57
CA LYS A 8 -5.27 -25.50 -19.19
C LYS A 8 -4.17 -25.06 -18.23
N ALA A 9 -4.41 -24.02 -17.43
CA ALA A 9 -3.50 -23.62 -16.38
C ALA A 9 -3.25 -24.83 -15.46
N SER A 10 -2.08 -25.42 -15.52
CA SER A 10 -1.70 -26.46 -14.57
C SER A 10 -1.24 -25.79 -13.29
N SER A 11 -2.09 -25.74 -12.30
CA SER A 11 -1.67 -25.46 -10.94
C SER A 11 -0.79 -26.63 -10.50
N LYS A 12 0.51 -26.39 -10.32
CA LYS A 12 1.39 -27.32 -9.63
C LYS A 12 0.91 -27.38 -8.18
N LYS A 13 0.09 -28.37 -7.84
CA LYS A 13 -0.15 -28.76 -6.46
C LYS A 13 1.17 -29.30 -5.95
N GLU A 14 1.92 -28.52 -5.22
CA GLU A 14 2.97 -29.05 -4.36
C GLU A 14 2.29 -29.77 -3.20
N ASN A 15 2.07 -31.07 -3.36
CA ASN A 15 1.84 -31.98 -2.25
C ASN A 15 3.18 -32.19 -1.53
N SER A 16 3.54 -31.28 -0.67
CA SER A 16 4.49 -31.57 0.39
C SER A 16 3.76 -31.40 1.71
N ALA A 17 3.79 -32.46 2.53
CA ALA A 17 3.50 -32.37 3.96
C ALA A 17 4.62 -31.52 4.61
N ALA A 18 4.63 -30.24 4.30
CA ALA A 18 5.52 -29.25 4.87
C ALA A 18 4.83 -28.59 6.06
N LYS A 19 5.59 -28.41 7.14
CA LYS A 19 5.27 -27.52 8.25
C LYS A 19 4.55 -26.27 7.72
N PRO A 20 3.57 -25.70 8.45
CA PRO A 20 2.91 -24.47 8.04
C PRO A 20 3.99 -23.41 7.81
N THR A 21 4.34 -23.20 6.56
CA THR A 21 5.22 -22.11 6.17
C THR A 21 4.37 -20.88 6.35
N ASN A 22 4.66 -20.08 7.36
CA ASN A 22 4.05 -18.75 7.57
C ASN A 22 4.38 -17.85 6.36
N SER A 23 3.72 -18.07 5.25
CA SER A 23 3.86 -17.22 4.07
C SER A 23 2.99 -15.98 4.25
N VAL A 24 3.58 -14.95 4.84
CA VAL A 24 2.94 -13.64 4.90
C VAL A 24 2.99 -13.02 3.52
N ARG A 25 1.83 -12.72 2.98
CA ARG A 25 1.67 -12.11 1.66
C ARG A 25 2.08 -10.63 1.72
N LYS A 26 2.84 -10.19 0.72
CA LYS A 26 3.41 -8.83 0.64
C LYS A 26 3.23 -8.19 -0.74
N ASN A 27 3.11 -8.99 -1.77
CA ASN A 27 2.96 -8.52 -3.13
C ASN A 27 1.48 -8.41 -3.50
N PHE A 28 0.92 -7.23 -3.37
CA PHE A 28 -0.47 -6.91 -3.70
C PHE A 28 -0.59 -6.06 -4.98
N ASN A 29 0.36 -6.21 -5.91
CA ASN A 29 0.28 -5.50 -7.19
C ASN A 29 -1.02 -5.84 -7.91
N GLU A 30 -1.69 -4.84 -8.46
CA GLU A 30 -2.94 -5.01 -9.19
C GLU A 30 -2.74 -5.58 -10.60
N THR A 31 -1.52 -5.47 -11.13
CA THR A 31 -1.14 -5.98 -12.44
C THR A 31 -0.10 -7.08 -12.29
N ALA A 32 -0.43 -8.28 -12.76
CA ALA A 32 0.51 -9.40 -12.75
C ALA A 32 1.56 -9.27 -13.85
N PHE A 33 1.14 -8.87 -15.05
CA PHE A 33 2.03 -8.63 -16.18
C PHE A 33 1.36 -7.76 -17.24
N PHE A 34 2.18 -7.17 -18.11
CA PHE A 34 1.74 -6.45 -19.29
C PHE A 34 2.74 -6.72 -20.42
N HIS A 35 2.29 -7.40 -21.47
CA HIS A 35 3.07 -7.73 -22.66
C HIS A 35 2.42 -7.14 -23.91
N PRO A 36 2.78 -5.90 -24.30
CA PRO A 36 2.12 -5.21 -25.41
C PRO A 36 2.55 -5.70 -26.82
N ALA A 37 3.67 -6.41 -26.92
CA ALA A 37 4.30 -6.73 -28.20
C ALA A 37 4.74 -8.21 -28.26
N LEU A 38 3.76 -9.11 -28.13
CA LEU A 38 3.98 -10.55 -28.34
C LEU A 38 3.80 -10.89 -29.83
N ARG A 39 4.57 -11.85 -30.29
CA ARG A 39 4.42 -12.41 -31.62
C ARG A 39 4.15 -13.91 -31.51
N THR A 40 3.25 -14.41 -32.35
CA THR A 40 3.00 -15.84 -32.49
C THR A 40 4.15 -16.52 -33.23
N ASP A 41 4.29 -17.82 -32.99
CA ASP A 41 5.18 -18.68 -33.76
C ASP A 41 4.59 -18.97 -35.18
N ALA A 42 5.29 -19.84 -35.93
CA ALA A 42 4.84 -20.24 -37.28
C ALA A 42 3.51 -21.00 -37.30
N LYS A 43 3.02 -21.45 -36.15
CA LYS A 43 1.73 -22.13 -36.00
C LYS A 43 0.62 -21.19 -35.53
N GLY A 44 0.94 -19.90 -35.29
CA GLY A 44 0.02 -18.94 -34.75
C GLY A 44 -0.15 -19.03 -33.23
N GLU A 45 0.75 -19.70 -32.52
CA GLU A 45 0.66 -19.90 -31.07
C GLU A 45 1.61 -18.98 -30.31
N VAL A 46 1.20 -18.59 -29.09
CA VAL A 46 2.04 -17.89 -28.11
C VAL A 46 1.85 -18.54 -26.74
N SER A 47 2.94 -18.86 -26.07
CA SER A 47 2.93 -19.38 -24.71
C SER A 47 3.46 -18.33 -23.74
N LEU A 48 2.71 -18.10 -22.66
CA LEU A 48 3.07 -17.17 -21.59
C LEU A 48 3.18 -17.92 -20.27
N SER A 49 4.25 -17.63 -19.54
CA SER A 49 4.41 -18.07 -18.16
C SER A 49 4.53 -16.83 -17.27
N PHE A 50 3.71 -16.77 -16.24
CA PHE A 50 3.70 -15.64 -15.31
C PHE A 50 3.35 -16.11 -13.90
N THR A 51 3.75 -15.29 -12.92
CA THR A 51 3.39 -15.50 -11.51
C THR A 51 2.37 -14.45 -11.12
N LEU A 52 1.25 -14.89 -10.57
CA LEU A 52 0.25 -13.99 -10.01
C LEU A 52 0.81 -13.34 -8.72
N PRO A 53 0.53 -12.07 -8.49
CA PRO A 53 0.67 -11.47 -7.17
C PRO A 53 -0.13 -12.23 -6.11
N GLU A 54 0.16 -11.96 -4.85
CA GLU A 54 -0.34 -12.74 -3.71
C GLU A 54 -1.76 -12.36 -3.26
N SER A 55 -2.42 -11.49 -4.02
CA SER A 55 -3.81 -11.09 -3.76
C SER A 55 -4.78 -12.26 -3.99
N LEU A 56 -5.57 -12.57 -2.98
CA LEU A 56 -6.62 -13.59 -3.03
C LEU A 56 -7.89 -12.97 -3.62
N THR A 57 -7.94 -12.90 -4.95
CA THR A 57 -8.97 -12.18 -5.69
C THR A 57 -9.25 -12.84 -7.04
N ARG A 58 -10.18 -12.26 -7.78
CA ARG A 58 -10.47 -12.64 -9.16
C ARG A 58 -9.57 -11.83 -10.10
N TRP A 59 -8.67 -12.51 -10.77
CA TRP A 59 -7.78 -11.95 -11.78
C TRP A 59 -8.47 -11.99 -13.14
N ARG A 60 -8.41 -10.88 -13.87
CA ARG A 60 -8.92 -10.77 -15.23
C ARG A 60 -7.77 -10.80 -16.21
N PHE A 61 -7.82 -11.72 -17.15
CA PHE A 61 -6.88 -11.84 -18.25
C PHE A 61 -7.51 -11.27 -19.52
N LEU A 62 -6.84 -10.30 -20.12
CA LEU A 62 -7.24 -9.65 -21.34
C LEU A 62 -6.16 -9.88 -22.39
N SER A 63 -6.55 -10.32 -23.60
CA SER A 63 -5.65 -10.36 -24.73
C SER A 63 -6.32 -9.83 -25.99
N LEU A 64 -5.50 -9.23 -26.85
CA LEU A 64 -5.85 -8.78 -28.18
C LEU A 64 -4.82 -9.33 -29.15
N ALA A 65 -5.25 -9.95 -30.22
CA ALA A 65 -4.40 -10.36 -31.32
C ALA A 65 -4.89 -9.72 -32.62
N HIS A 66 -3.97 -9.38 -33.49
CA HIS A 66 -4.27 -8.92 -34.85
C HIS A 66 -3.20 -9.42 -35.81
N ASP A 67 -3.54 -9.52 -37.07
CA ASP A 67 -2.60 -9.79 -38.15
C ASP A 67 -2.27 -8.54 -38.98
N ALA A 68 -1.55 -8.74 -40.07
CA ALA A 68 -1.15 -7.65 -40.97
C ALA A 68 -2.33 -7.06 -41.77
N GLU A 69 -3.36 -7.83 -41.96
CA GLU A 69 -4.60 -7.48 -42.68
C GLU A 69 -5.62 -6.79 -41.76
N MET A 70 -5.25 -6.56 -40.47
CA MET A 70 -6.08 -5.94 -39.42
C MET A 70 -7.26 -6.82 -38.97
N ASP A 71 -7.26 -8.09 -39.32
CA ASP A 71 -8.16 -9.03 -38.70
C ASP A 71 -7.76 -9.17 -37.22
N ASN A 72 -8.72 -9.13 -36.32
CA ASN A 72 -8.44 -9.12 -34.88
C ASN A 72 -9.33 -10.09 -34.13
N GLY A 73 -8.78 -10.55 -32.99
CA GLY A 73 -9.45 -11.38 -32.03
C GLY A 73 -9.17 -10.90 -30.60
N ARG A 74 -10.17 -10.99 -29.74
CA ARG A 74 -10.05 -10.63 -28.33
C ARG A 74 -10.45 -11.79 -27.45
N MET A 75 -9.71 -12.00 -26.37
CA MET A 75 -10.07 -12.93 -25.31
C MET A 75 -10.13 -12.20 -23.98
N ASP A 76 -11.17 -12.50 -23.20
CA ASP A 76 -11.40 -12.00 -21.85
C ASP A 76 -11.80 -13.17 -20.97
N THR A 77 -10.97 -13.49 -19.98
CA THR A 77 -11.21 -14.60 -19.06
C THR A 77 -10.81 -14.26 -17.65
N THR A 78 -11.26 -15.03 -16.68
CA THR A 78 -10.97 -14.79 -15.26
C THR A 78 -10.43 -16.05 -14.58
N ILE A 79 -9.51 -15.82 -13.64
CA ILE A 79 -8.96 -16.84 -12.75
C ILE A 79 -9.18 -16.37 -11.32
N VAL A 80 -9.63 -17.26 -10.44
CA VAL A 80 -9.86 -16.94 -9.02
C VAL A 80 -8.73 -17.56 -8.21
N ALA A 81 -8.02 -16.72 -7.45
CA ALA A 81 -7.02 -17.13 -6.45
C ALA A 81 -7.68 -17.14 -5.07
N VAL A 82 -7.72 -18.29 -4.43
CA VAL A 82 -8.29 -18.50 -3.09
C VAL A 82 -7.44 -19.48 -2.29
N LYS A 83 -7.53 -19.39 -0.96
CA LYS A 83 -7.01 -20.39 -0.01
C LYS A 83 -8.18 -20.97 0.78
N ASP A 84 -8.00 -22.16 1.31
CA ASP A 84 -9.00 -22.81 2.17
C ASP A 84 -9.23 -22.03 3.49
N PHE A 85 -8.18 -21.41 3.99
CA PHE A 85 -8.24 -20.46 5.10
C PHE A 85 -7.52 -19.18 4.68
N MET A 86 -8.17 -18.03 4.88
CA MET A 86 -7.69 -16.72 4.43
C MET A 86 -7.82 -15.67 5.53
N LEU A 87 -6.83 -14.79 5.59
CA LEU A 87 -6.89 -13.53 6.32
C LEU A 87 -6.86 -12.38 5.29
N GLN A 88 -7.77 -11.44 5.42
CA GLN A 88 -7.77 -10.20 4.66
C GLN A 88 -7.72 -9.02 5.65
N SER A 89 -6.67 -8.23 5.57
CA SER A 89 -6.54 -7.02 6.36
C SER A 89 -7.37 -5.90 5.76
N ASN A 90 -8.09 -5.16 6.61
CA ASN A 90 -8.83 -3.96 6.24
C ASN A 90 -8.16 -2.76 6.92
N LEU A 91 -7.24 -2.14 6.20
CA LEU A 91 -6.49 -0.99 6.67
C LEU A 91 -7.02 0.30 6.02
N PRO A 92 -7.06 1.42 6.76
CA PRO A 92 -7.28 2.72 6.16
C PRO A 92 -6.09 3.08 5.25
N ARG A 93 -6.30 3.97 4.30
CA ARG A 93 -5.22 4.43 3.40
C ARG A 93 -4.10 5.15 4.14
N PHE A 94 -4.40 5.82 5.22
CA PHE A 94 -3.49 6.49 6.13
C PHE A 94 -4.17 6.69 7.49
N VAL A 95 -3.38 6.99 8.50
CA VAL A 95 -3.84 7.49 9.81
C VAL A 95 -3.13 8.80 10.12
N ARG A 96 -3.70 9.61 11.01
CA ARG A 96 -3.10 10.87 11.44
C ARG A 96 -2.63 10.75 12.88
N GLN A 97 -1.54 11.40 13.21
CA GLN A 97 -1.06 11.51 14.60
C GLN A 97 -2.18 12.06 15.50
N GLY A 98 -2.42 11.42 16.63
CA GLY A 98 -3.50 11.77 17.56
C GLY A 98 -4.84 11.08 17.27
N ASP A 99 -5.01 10.40 16.14
CA ASP A 99 -6.24 9.67 15.84
C ASP A 99 -6.43 8.44 16.72
N HIS A 100 -7.70 8.09 16.94
CA HIS A 100 -8.13 6.79 17.44
C HIS A 100 -8.59 5.94 16.25
N ALA A 101 -7.70 5.11 15.74
CA ALA A 101 -7.96 4.27 14.58
C ALA A 101 -8.42 2.87 15.01
N VAL A 102 -9.20 2.21 14.16
CA VAL A 102 -9.53 0.79 14.30
C VAL A 102 -9.04 0.07 13.06
N LEU A 103 -8.02 -0.76 13.24
CA LEU A 103 -7.56 -1.69 12.21
C LEU A 103 -8.39 -2.97 12.33
N SER A 104 -8.63 -3.67 11.22
CA SER A 104 -9.37 -4.92 11.29
C SER A 104 -8.83 -5.97 10.32
N ALA A 105 -9.13 -7.21 10.62
CA ALA A 105 -8.88 -8.35 9.75
C ALA A 105 -10.15 -9.18 9.62
N THR A 106 -10.48 -9.56 8.40
CA THR A 106 -11.55 -10.53 8.12
C THR A 106 -10.92 -11.89 7.85
N LEU A 107 -11.32 -12.87 8.65
CA LEU A 107 -10.95 -14.28 8.49
C LEU A 107 -12.05 -14.99 7.73
N ARG A 108 -11.66 -15.84 6.78
CA ARG A 108 -12.59 -16.72 6.06
C ARG A 108 -12.10 -18.15 6.08
N ASN A 109 -13.01 -19.05 6.43
CA ASN A 109 -12.81 -20.47 6.46
C ASN A 109 -13.70 -21.15 5.42
N LEU A 110 -13.10 -21.75 4.40
CA LEU A 110 -13.80 -22.52 3.36
C LEU A 110 -13.82 -24.02 3.65
N LEU A 111 -13.18 -24.44 4.74
CA LEU A 111 -13.23 -25.83 5.21
C LEU A 111 -14.53 -26.12 5.93
N PRO A 112 -14.97 -27.39 5.93
CA PRO A 112 -16.19 -27.79 6.62
C PRO A 112 -16.08 -27.81 8.16
N GLN A 113 -14.86 -27.73 8.70
CA GLN A 113 -14.60 -27.74 10.14
C GLN A 113 -14.49 -26.31 10.69
N HIS A 114 -14.75 -26.13 11.97
CA HIS A 114 -14.45 -24.91 12.70
C HIS A 114 -12.96 -24.52 12.55
N ALA A 115 -12.71 -23.25 12.48
CA ALA A 115 -11.37 -22.67 12.53
C ALA A 115 -11.17 -22.02 13.91
N GLU A 116 -10.29 -22.60 14.71
CA GLU A 116 -9.84 -22.07 15.99
C GLU A 116 -8.35 -21.74 15.94
N GLY A 117 -7.95 -20.67 16.59
CA GLY A 117 -6.54 -20.26 16.55
C GLY A 117 -6.30 -18.87 17.11
N VAL A 118 -5.23 -18.26 16.63
CA VAL A 118 -4.77 -16.95 17.09
C VAL A 118 -4.50 -16.03 15.90
N VAL A 119 -4.98 -14.79 16.00
CA VAL A 119 -4.54 -13.68 15.13
C VAL A 119 -3.55 -12.83 15.88
N ARG A 120 -2.41 -12.61 15.27
CA ARG A 120 -1.42 -11.65 15.73
C ARG A 120 -1.38 -10.45 14.78
N CYS A 121 -1.52 -9.24 15.34
CA CYS A 121 -1.33 -8.00 14.60
C CYS A 121 -0.14 -7.26 15.19
N THR A 122 0.88 -6.98 14.37
CA THR A 122 2.10 -6.28 14.77
C THR A 122 2.27 -5.02 13.93
N LEU A 123 2.37 -3.89 14.62
CA LEU A 123 2.69 -2.59 14.03
C LEU A 123 4.16 -2.28 14.32
N THR A 124 4.92 -2.03 13.28
CA THR A 124 6.36 -1.78 13.36
C THR A 124 6.69 -0.48 12.63
N ASP A 125 7.56 0.33 13.18
CA ASP A 125 8.14 1.45 12.43
C ASP A 125 8.91 0.92 11.22
N ALA A 126 8.49 1.30 10.02
CA ALA A 126 9.07 0.80 8.78
C ALA A 126 10.54 1.21 8.58
N ARG A 127 11.01 2.25 9.28
CA ARG A 127 12.37 2.75 9.19
C ARG A 127 13.32 2.09 10.20
N SER A 128 12.92 2.04 11.47
CA SER A 128 13.76 1.51 12.55
C SER A 128 13.60 0.01 12.75
N GLY A 129 12.48 -0.57 12.33
CA GLY A 129 12.11 -1.96 12.64
C GLY A 129 11.60 -2.15 14.07
N GLU A 130 11.43 -1.09 14.84
CA GLU A 130 10.95 -1.16 16.22
C GLU A 130 9.46 -1.48 16.28
N ILE A 131 9.06 -2.37 17.17
CA ILE A 131 7.65 -2.71 17.40
C ILE A 131 6.97 -1.57 18.15
N VAL A 132 6.01 -0.93 17.50
CA VAL A 132 5.19 0.15 18.09
C VAL A 132 4.03 -0.43 18.91
N ARG A 133 3.37 -1.47 18.38
CA ARG A 133 2.24 -2.12 19.04
C ARG A 133 2.10 -3.57 18.57
N GLN A 134 1.63 -4.44 19.47
CA GLN A 134 1.32 -5.82 19.15
C GLN A 134 0.03 -6.24 19.83
N TYR A 135 -0.78 -7.02 19.09
CA TYR A 135 -2.01 -7.62 19.57
C TYR A 135 -1.99 -9.11 19.30
N GLU A 136 -2.61 -9.86 20.19
CA GLU A 136 -2.85 -11.28 20.02
C GLU A 136 -4.27 -11.57 20.48
N VAL A 137 -5.09 -12.13 19.59
CA VAL A 137 -6.52 -12.38 19.82
C VAL A 137 -6.83 -13.82 19.43
N MET A 138 -7.39 -14.58 20.34
CA MET A 138 -7.91 -15.93 20.04
C MET A 138 -9.20 -15.81 19.27
N PHE A 139 -9.44 -16.77 18.37
CA PHE A 139 -10.67 -16.86 17.60
C PHE A 139 -11.16 -18.30 17.51
N ASP A 140 -12.47 -18.42 17.36
CA ASP A 140 -13.18 -19.64 17.03
C ASP A 140 -14.41 -19.26 16.19
N PHE A 141 -14.50 -19.77 14.97
CA PHE A 141 -15.61 -19.45 14.06
C PHE A 141 -15.81 -20.52 12.98
N GLU A 142 -16.99 -20.54 12.36
CA GLU A 142 -17.32 -21.49 11.30
C GLU A 142 -16.88 -21.02 9.90
N LYS A 143 -17.38 -19.86 9.45
CA LYS A 143 -17.23 -19.42 8.05
C LYS A 143 -16.49 -18.11 7.88
N GLU A 144 -16.89 -17.09 8.64
CA GLU A 144 -16.32 -15.75 8.54
C GLU A 144 -16.35 -15.06 9.91
N MET A 145 -15.28 -14.35 10.22
CA MET A 145 -15.18 -13.55 11.44
C MET A 145 -14.33 -12.30 11.16
N THR A 146 -14.73 -11.17 11.73
CA THR A 146 -13.93 -9.95 11.70
C THR A 146 -13.39 -9.66 13.10
N ILE A 147 -12.09 -9.44 13.19
CA ILE A 147 -11.38 -9.07 14.41
C ILE A 147 -10.92 -7.63 14.27
N THR A 148 -11.06 -6.85 15.33
CA THR A 148 -10.69 -5.43 15.37
C THR A 148 -9.55 -5.18 16.34
N PHE A 149 -8.67 -4.22 15.98
CA PHE A 149 -7.50 -3.80 16.74
C PHE A 149 -7.55 -2.28 16.92
N PRO A 150 -8.07 -1.79 18.06
CA PRO A 150 -8.07 -0.36 18.33
C PRO A 150 -6.64 0.15 18.53
N TYR A 151 -6.30 1.25 17.86
CA TYR A 151 -4.95 1.80 17.87
C TYR A 151 -4.96 3.32 18.02
N ASP A 152 -4.40 3.81 19.13
CA ASP A 152 -4.14 5.23 19.33
C ASP A 152 -2.83 5.61 18.64
N VAL A 153 -2.91 6.52 17.67
CA VAL A 153 -1.77 6.88 16.82
C VAL A 153 -0.85 7.86 17.54
N THR A 154 -0.03 7.33 18.45
CA THR A 154 0.94 8.11 19.24
C THR A 154 2.34 8.15 18.62
N THR A 155 2.60 7.31 17.61
CA THR A 155 3.90 7.22 16.96
C THR A 155 4.23 8.44 16.13
N LYS A 156 5.54 8.75 16.05
CA LYS A 156 6.09 9.77 15.14
C LYS A 156 6.67 9.14 13.86
N ALA A 157 6.63 7.83 13.73
CA ALA A 157 7.06 7.12 12.53
C ALA A 157 6.20 7.57 11.35
N PRO A 158 6.77 7.95 10.19
CA PRO A 158 6.00 8.41 9.04
C PRO A 158 5.25 7.28 8.33
N VAL A 159 5.71 6.04 8.51
CA VAL A 159 5.10 4.84 7.93
C VAL A 159 5.22 3.69 8.91
N LEU A 160 4.12 3.01 9.13
CA LEU A 160 4.07 1.75 9.87
C LEU A 160 4.02 0.57 8.91
N THR A 161 4.72 -0.50 9.24
CA THR A 161 4.50 -1.82 8.67
C THR A 161 3.46 -2.51 9.54
N VAL A 162 2.32 -2.83 8.99
CA VAL A 162 1.26 -3.60 9.66
C VAL A 162 1.31 -5.02 9.15
N ARG A 163 1.60 -5.95 10.04
CA ARG A 163 1.65 -7.38 9.77
C ARG A 163 0.56 -8.07 10.57
N MET A 164 -0.34 -8.73 9.88
CA MET A 164 -1.41 -9.54 10.46
C MET A 164 -1.24 -10.98 10.05
N GLU A 165 -1.28 -11.89 11.00
CA GLU A 165 -1.10 -13.33 10.80
C GLU A 165 -2.16 -14.08 11.58
N ALA A 166 -2.86 -14.99 10.90
CA ALA A 166 -3.76 -15.93 11.52
C ALA A 166 -3.17 -17.34 11.46
N ILE A 167 -3.10 -18.00 12.59
CA ILE A 167 -2.51 -19.32 12.75
C ILE A 167 -3.59 -20.25 13.31
N VAL A 168 -3.93 -21.27 12.54
CA VAL A 168 -4.73 -22.44 12.94
C VAL A 168 -3.83 -23.67 12.93
N ALA A 169 -4.25 -24.75 13.56
CA ALA A 169 -3.39 -25.93 13.79
C ALA A 169 -2.63 -26.46 12.56
N LYS A 170 -3.22 -26.36 11.36
CA LYS A 170 -2.64 -26.89 10.10
C LYS A 170 -2.45 -25.85 9.01
N PHE A 171 -3.00 -24.66 9.19
CA PHE A 171 -3.00 -23.62 8.19
C PHE A 171 -2.55 -22.29 8.80
N SER A 172 -1.93 -21.47 7.99
CA SER A 172 -1.64 -20.09 8.35
C SER A 172 -1.80 -19.20 7.12
N ASP A 173 -2.27 -18.02 7.34
CA ASP A 173 -2.28 -16.97 6.34
C ASP A 173 -1.99 -15.63 6.99
N GLY A 174 -1.42 -14.70 6.23
CA GLY A 174 -1.09 -13.39 6.75
C GLY A 174 -0.87 -12.39 5.63
N GLU A 175 -0.99 -11.14 6.00
CA GLU A 175 -0.72 -9.99 5.13
C GLU A 175 0.21 -9.00 5.83
N GLN A 176 1.07 -8.39 5.04
CA GLN A 176 1.91 -7.29 5.47
C GLN A 176 1.73 -6.12 4.51
N GLN A 177 1.30 -4.99 5.05
CA GLN A 177 1.08 -3.76 4.28
C GLN A 177 1.69 -2.57 4.99
N TYR A 178 1.89 -1.48 4.23
CA TYR A 178 2.35 -0.22 4.77
C TYR A 178 1.17 0.69 5.09
N LEU A 179 1.20 1.32 6.26
CA LEU A 179 0.22 2.29 6.71
C LEU A 179 0.90 3.65 6.93
N PRO A 180 0.70 4.62 6.04
CA PRO A 180 1.22 5.96 6.20
C PRO A 180 0.64 6.66 7.44
N VAL A 181 1.50 7.35 8.19
CA VAL A 181 1.11 8.18 9.33
C VAL A 181 1.33 9.64 8.97
N VAL A 182 0.25 10.38 8.84
CA VAL A 182 0.28 11.80 8.50
C VAL A 182 0.43 12.62 9.77
N SER A 183 1.22 13.69 9.71
CA SER A 183 1.36 14.62 10.83
C SER A 183 0.01 15.30 11.16
N ASP A 184 -0.22 15.59 12.42
CA ASP A 184 -1.31 16.45 12.89
C ASP A 184 -1.00 17.95 12.68
N ARG A 185 0.21 18.26 12.17
CA ARG A 185 0.70 19.62 11.98
C ARG A 185 0.76 19.98 10.51
N GLU A 186 0.44 21.23 10.23
CA GLU A 186 0.56 21.84 8.92
C GLU A 186 1.70 22.86 8.93
N GLU A 187 2.51 22.88 7.87
CA GLU A 187 3.53 23.90 7.66
C GLU A 187 2.87 25.16 7.11
N VAL A 188 3.01 26.27 7.85
CA VAL A 188 2.48 27.57 7.46
C VAL A 188 3.63 28.52 7.14
N THR A 189 3.77 28.87 5.87
CA THR A 189 4.74 29.88 5.43
C THR A 189 4.08 31.25 5.41
N ARG A 190 4.72 32.23 6.03
CA ARG A 190 4.32 33.65 5.99
C ARG A 190 5.46 34.46 5.45
N THR A 191 5.17 35.35 4.52
CA THR A 191 6.17 36.18 3.84
C THR A 191 5.94 37.66 4.18
N LEU A 192 7.01 38.37 4.48
CA LEU A 192 7.01 39.82 4.64
C LEU A 192 7.96 40.41 3.59
N PRO A 193 7.44 40.87 2.44
CA PRO A 193 8.27 41.50 1.43
C PRO A 193 8.75 42.86 1.88
N PHE A 194 9.97 43.21 1.58
CA PHE A 194 10.55 44.53 1.82
C PHE A 194 11.43 44.98 0.65
N SER A 195 11.58 46.25 0.46
CA SER A 195 12.47 46.82 -0.54
C SER A 195 13.13 48.11 -0.04
N MET A 196 14.38 48.32 -0.46
CA MET A 196 15.12 49.55 -0.19
C MET A 196 15.62 50.12 -1.51
N THR A 197 15.23 51.34 -1.81
CA THR A 197 15.63 52.07 -3.03
C THR A 197 16.83 52.99 -2.84
N LYS A 198 17.21 53.22 -1.59
CA LYS A 198 18.34 54.08 -1.20
C LYS A 198 19.13 53.43 -0.09
N ALA A 199 20.41 53.73 -0.01
CA ALA A 199 21.25 53.30 1.11
C ALA A 199 20.71 53.87 2.44
N GLY A 200 20.60 53.03 3.46
CA GLY A 200 20.05 53.42 4.76
C GLY A 200 19.82 52.20 5.64
N THR A 201 19.14 52.43 6.77
CA THR A 201 18.72 51.37 7.71
C THR A 201 17.21 51.24 7.65
N MET A 202 16.72 50.01 7.58
CA MET A 202 15.31 49.67 7.67
C MET A 202 15.10 48.70 8.84
N THR A 203 14.12 49.00 9.67
CA THR A 203 13.71 48.11 10.76
C THR A 203 12.43 47.39 10.36
N LEU A 204 12.46 46.07 10.38
CA LEU A 204 11.31 45.23 10.06
C LEU A 204 10.76 44.59 11.35
N ALA A 205 9.45 44.77 11.57
CA ALA A 205 8.74 44.10 12.65
C ALA A 205 8.31 42.71 12.19
N ILE A 206 9.02 41.71 12.65
CA ILE A 206 8.76 40.30 12.26
C ILE A 206 7.73 39.61 13.16
N ASP A 207 7.21 40.26 14.18
CA ASP A 207 6.25 39.67 15.12
C ASP A 207 4.98 39.18 14.44
N SER A 208 4.57 39.80 13.34
CA SER A 208 3.42 39.39 12.54
C SER A 208 3.63 38.11 11.77
N LEU A 209 4.88 37.73 11.53
CA LEU A 209 5.23 36.47 10.85
C LEU A 209 5.07 35.25 11.77
N TRP A 210 5.23 35.43 13.07
CA TRP A 210 5.13 34.37 14.03
C TRP A 210 3.68 34.02 14.35
N SER A 211 3.38 32.74 14.35
CA SER A 211 2.10 32.26 14.89
C SER A 211 2.07 32.51 16.40
N LYS A 212 0.96 33.09 16.88
CA LYS A 212 0.67 33.22 18.30
C LYS A 212 0.06 31.96 18.92
N SER A 213 -0.20 30.94 18.09
CA SER A 213 -0.72 29.64 18.58
C SER A 213 0.28 29.01 19.54
N PRO A 214 -0.16 28.57 20.73
CA PRO A 214 0.70 27.83 21.66
C PRO A 214 1.16 26.47 21.12
N GLN A 215 0.45 25.94 20.12
CA GLN A 215 0.80 24.67 19.44
C GLN A 215 1.85 24.87 18.34
N ALA A 216 2.18 26.13 17.97
CA ALA A 216 3.18 26.39 16.93
C ALA A 216 4.58 26.00 17.43
N ALA A 217 5.17 25.00 16.78
CA ALA A 217 6.52 24.51 17.05
C ALA A 217 7.40 24.68 15.79
N ASP A 218 8.69 24.40 15.94
CA ASP A 218 9.65 24.29 14.82
C ASP A 218 9.69 25.57 13.94
N LYS A 219 9.68 26.74 14.58
CA LYS A 219 9.70 28.04 13.90
C LYS A 219 11.04 28.25 13.20
N ARG A 220 10.98 28.59 11.92
CA ARG A 220 12.14 28.91 11.08
C ARG A 220 11.96 30.29 10.48
N LEU A 221 13.00 31.13 10.53
CA LEU A 221 13.06 32.38 9.82
C LEU A 221 14.10 32.28 8.71
N THR A 222 13.69 32.59 7.48
CA THR A 222 14.59 32.74 6.35
C THR A 222 14.54 34.19 5.87
N VAL A 223 15.69 34.82 5.72
CA VAL A 223 15.81 36.18 5.18
C VAL A 223 16.55 36.07 3.86
N GLU A 224 15.88 36.47 2.78
CA GLU A 224 16.44 36.50 1.45
C GLU A 224 16.65 37.95 1.00
N ILE A 225 17.85 38.31 0.61
CA ILE A 225 18.20 39.64 0.15
C ILE A 225 18.79 39.50 -1.25
N SER A 226 18.21 40.23 -2.20
CA SER A 226 18.68 40.27 -3.57
C SER A 226 18.78 41.73 -4.04
N SER A 227 19.87 42.05 -4.72
CA SER A 227 20.04 43.35 -5.40
C SER A 227 19.39 43.41 -6.78
N ASN A 228 18.95 42.26 -7.30
CA ASN A 228 18.35 42.15 -8.63
C ASN A 228 16.96 41.50 -8.52
N PRO A 229 15.89 42.22 -8.89
CA PRO A 229 14.52 41.69 -8.84
C PRO A 229 14.30 40.49 -9.76
N THR A 230 15.13 40.26 -10.78
CA THR A 230 15.06 39.10 -11.65
C THR A 230 15.32 37.79 -10.91
N TRP A 231 16.21 37.79 -9.93
CA TRP A 231 16.47 36.60 -9.09
C TRP A 231 15.30 36.25 -8.19
N TYR A 232 14.60 37.26 -7.70
CA TYR A 232 13.36 37.02 -6.93
C TYR A 232 12.27 36.38 -7.79
N ALA A 233 12.12 36.83 -9.03
CA ALA A 233 11.19 36.25 -9.96
C ALA A 233 11.60 34.79 -10.33
N ALA A 234 12.89 34.53 -10.53
CA ALA A 234 13.39 33.20 -10.84
C ALA A 234 13.20 32.20 -9.70
N SER A 235 13.37 32.62 -8.45
CA SER A 235 13.16 31.78 -7.26
C SER A 235 11.68 31.51 -6.94
N ALA A 236 10.78 32.30 -7.50
CA ALA A 236 9.32 32.12 -7.34
C ALA A 236 8.67 31.24 -8.42
N LEU A 237 9.46 30.77 -9.40
CA LEU A 237 8.99 29.80 -10.38
C LEU A 237 8.89 28.41 -9.75
N PRO A 238 7.78 27.65 -10.02
CA PRO A 238 7.56 26.33 -9.49
C PRO A 238 8.51 25.28 -10.08
#